data_a0b9e265f190adb3ba6f5b95f3bb3c5f
#
_entry.id   a0b9e265f190adb3ba6f5b95f3bb3c5f
#
_cell.length_a   1.000
_cell.length_b   1.000
_cell.length_c   1.000
_cell.angle_alpha   90.00
_cell.angle_beta   90.00
_cell.angle_gamma   90.00
#
_symmetry.space_group_name_H-M   'P 1'
#
loop_
_entity.id
_entity.type
_entity.pdbx_description
1 polymer ?
#
loop_
_entity_poly.entity_id
_entity_poly.type
_entity_poly.pdbx_seq_one_letter_code
_entity_poly.pdbx_strand_id
1 'polypeptide(L)'
;MDRIVSGITEYKKNKYKVCMDDGTHLVLYKGEVHRYRLQEGQTVDEALYQELFYEVVGKRVKKRALALLEKMDRTEQGLYRKLAESEYPEELILDAI
;
A
#
# COMPACT_ATOMS: atom_id res chain seq x y z
N MET A 1 -6.64 -14.14 10.40
CA MET A 1 -7.57 -13.30 11.15
C MET A 1 -8.16 -12.24 10.23
N ASP A 2 -9.47 -12.16 10.19
CA ASP A 2 -10.12 -11.23 9.27
C ASP A 2 -10.06 -9.81 9.79
N ARG A 3 -10.03 -8.87 8.85
CA ARG A 3 -10.07 -7.44 9.14
C ARG A 3 -11.35 -6.85 8.56
N ILE A 4 -11.77 -5.72 9.10
CA ILE A 4 -12.93 -5.00 8.58
C ILE A 4 -12.47 -3.65 8.09
N VAL A 5 -12.93 -3.25 6.91
CA VAL A 5 -12.63 -1.92 6.37
C VAL A 5 -13.35 -0.88 7.21
N SER A 6 -12.59 -0.09 7.97
CA SER A 6 -13.16 0.94 8.84
C SER A 6 -13.40 2.25 8.10
N GLY A 7 -12.69 2.49 6.99
CA GLY A 7 -12.90 3.70 6.21
C GLY A 7 -12.08 3.70 4.95
N ILE A 8 -12.56 4.39 3.93
CA ILE A 8 -11.86 4.60 2.68
C ILE A 8 -11.89 6.09 2.40
N THR A 9 -10.71 6.72 2.36
CA THR A 9 -10.59 8.16 2.12
C THR A 9 -9.69 8.43 0.94
N GLU A 10 -10.01 9.47 0.18
CA GLU A 10 -9.15 9.90 -0.91
C GLU A 10 -7.88 10.50 -0.32
N TYR A 11 -6.73 9.96 -0.72
CA TYR A 11 -5.43 10.40 -0.23
C TYR A 11 -4.81 11.43 -1.18
N LYS A 12 -4.82 11.09 -2.47
CA LYS A 12 -4.39 11.98 -3.56
C LYS A 12 -5.27 11.66 -4.75
N LYS A 13 -5.18 12.44 -5.80
CA LYS A 13 -5.96 12.18 -7.01
C LYS A 13 -5.81 10.73 -7.45
N ASN A 14 -6.93 10.02 -7.51
CA ASN A 14 -7.01 8.60 -7.90
C ASN A 14 -6.34 7.62 -6.94
N LYS A 15 -5.94 8.09 -5.74
CA LYS A 15 -5.38 7.22 -4.69
C LYS A 15 -6.26 7.29 -3.46
N TYR A 16 -6.50 6.12 -2.87
CA TYR A 16 -7.34 6.00 -1.68
C TYR A 16 -6.60 5.30 -0.57
N LYS A 17 -6.80 5.79 0.64
CA LYS A 17 -6.29 5.14 1.84
C LYS A 17 -7.41 4.27 2.39
N VAL A 18 -7.20 2.95 2.35
CA VAL A 18 -8.14 1.97 2.86
C VAL A 18 -7.70 1.59 4.26
N CYS A 19 -8.46 2.02 5.26
CA CYS A 19 -8.12 1.78 6.66
C CYS A 19 -8.83 0.54 7.17
N MET A 20 -8.15 -0.24 7.98
CA MET A 20 -8.68 -1.45 8.59
C MET A 20 -8.96 -1.21 10.07
N ASP A 21 -9.80 -2.05 10.65
CA ASP A 21 -10.21 -1.91 12.06
C ASP A 21 -9.07 -2.19 13.05
N ASP A 22 -7.99 -2.82 12.59
CA ASP A 22 -6.83 -3.08 13.45
C ASP A 22 -5.80 -1.93 13.42
N GLY A 23 -6.13 -0.82 12.79
CA GLY A 23 -5.26 0.35 12.70
C GLY A 23 -4.32 0.35 11.51
N THR A 24 -4.27 -0.72 10.72
CA THR A 24 -3.44 -0.74 9.52
C THR A 24 -4.15 -0.04 8.37
N HIS A 25 -3.38 0.36 7.36
CA HIS A 25 -3.98 0.94 6.15
C HIS A 25 -3.18 0.54 4.92
N LEU A 26 -3.84 0.61 3.77
CA LEU A 26 -3.22 0.37 2.48
C LEU A 26 -3.58 1.52 1.55
N VAL A 27 -2.60 1.98 0.77
CA VAL A 27 -2.86 2.99 -0.26
C VAL A 27 -3.06 2.27 -1.58
N LEU A 28 -4.26 2.37 -2.13
CA LEU A 28 -4.65 1.70 -3.37
C LEU A 28 -5.11 2.72 -4.39
N TYR A 29 -4.96 2.39 -5.67
CA TYR A 29 -5.50 3.22 -6.73
C TYR A 29 -7.00 3.00 -6.85
N LYS A 30 -7.70 4.01 -7.37
CA LYS A 30 -9.14 3.95 -7.57
C LYS A 30 -9.58 2.68 -8.30
N GLY A 31 -8.86 2.30 -9.36
CA GLY A 31 -9.18 1.09 -10.11
C GLY A 31 -9.04 -0.18 -9.31
N GLU A 32 -8.10 -0.20 -8.37
CA GLU A 32 -7.89 -1.35 -7.49
C GLU A 32 -8.99 -1.48 -6.46
N VAL A 33 -9.38 -0.37 -5.86
CA VAL A 33 -10.51 -0.35 -4.92
C VAL A 33 -11.75 -0.87 -5.62
N HIS A 34 -11.98 -0.42 -6.84
CA HIS A 34 -13.14 -0.83 -7.64
C HIS A 34 -13.04 -2.31 -8.04
N ARG A 35 -11.88 -2.76 -8.47
CA ARG A 35 -11.67 -4.15 -8.89
C ARG A 35 -11.94 -5.14 -7.77
N TYR A 36 -11.52 -4.83 -6.56
CA TYR A 36 -11.72 -5.68 -5.40
C TYR A 36 -13.02 -5.39 -4.66
N ARG A 37 -13.81 -4.44 -5.16
CA ARG A 37 -15.11 -4.04 -4.58
C ARG A 37 -15.01 -3.70 -3.11
N LEU A 38 -13.96 -2.96 -2.76
CA LEU A 38 -13.74 -2.57 -1.36
C LEU A 38 -14.70 -1.47 -0.96
N GLN A 39 -15.26 -1.59 0.24
CA GLN A 39 -16.17 -0.59 0.79
C GLN A 39 -16.14 -0.66 2.31
N GLU A 40 -16.59 0.41 2.96
CA GLU A 40 -16.65 0.47 4.40
C GLU A 40 -17.54 -0.65 4.95
N GLY A 41 -17.10 -1.24 6.06
CA GLY A 41 -17.84 -2.32 6.70
C GLY A 41 -17.61 -3.70 6.11
N GLN A 42 -16.87 -3.77 5.00
CA GLN A 42 -16.58 -5.04 4.36
C GLN A 42 -15.55 -5.84 5.16
N THR A 43 -15.79 -7.15 5.25
CA THR A 43 -14.81 -8.05 5.84
C THR A 43 -13.74 -8.40 4.79
N VAL A 44 -12.49 -8.24 5.21
CA VAL A 44 -11.33 -8.62 4.37
C VAL A 44 -10.70 -9.83 5.06
N ASP A 45 -10.85 -11.00 4.45
CA ASP A 45 -10.26 -12.20 5.03
C ASP A 45 -8.73 -12.18 4.86
N GLU A 46 -8.06 -13.11 5.53
CA GLU A 46 -6.60 -13.14 5.52
C GLU A 46 -6.04 -13.34 4.12
N ALA A 47 -6.66 -14.18 3.32
CA ALA A 47 -6.20 -14.44 1.95
C ALA A 47 -6.29 -13.18 1.10
N LEU A 48 -7.40 -12.44 1.19
CA LEU A 48 -7.55 -11.20 0.45
C LEU A 48 -6.57 -10.14 0.95
N TYR A 49 -6.39 -10.04 2.26
CA TYR A 49 -5.44 -9.08 2.81
C TYR A 49 -4.01 -9.37 2.33
N GLN A 50 -3.60 -10.64 2.33
CA GLN A 50 -2.29 -11.04 1.84
C GLN A 50 -2.11 -10.68 0.37
N GLU A 51 -3.13 -10.90 -0.43
CA GLU A 51 -3.08 -10.52 -1.85
C GLU A 51 -2.93 -9.02 -2.03
N LEU A 52 -3.74 -8.22 -1.33
CA LEU A 52 -3.66 -6.76 -1.42
C LEU A 52 -2.31 -6.24 -0.92
N PHE A 53 -1.83 -6.80 0.18
CA PHE A 53 -0.60 -6.34 0.81
C PHE A 53 0.64 -6.69 -0.03
N TYR A 54 0.78 -7.96 -0.40
CA TYR A 54 1.99 -8.42 -1.08
C TYR A 54 1.91 -8.33 -2.60
N GLU A 55 0.80 -8.72 -3.20
CA GLU A 55 0.68 -8.78 -4.65
C GLU A 55 0.34 -7.43 -5.28
N VAL A 56 -0.43 -6.60 -4.61
CA VAL A 56 -0.81 -5.30 -5.15
C VAL A 56 0.15 -4.21 -4.66
N VAL A 57 0.17 -3.96 -3.35
CA VAL A 57 0.98 -2.89 -2.78
C VAL A 57 2.47 -3.25 -2.80
N GLY A 58 2.82 -4.48 -2.45
CA GLY A 58 4.21 -4.93 -2.44
C GLY A 58 4.90 -4.80 -3.78
N LYS A 59 4.24 -5.20 -4.85
CA LYS A 59 4.80 -5.07 -6.21
C LYS A 59 4.98 -3.60 -6.58
N ARG A 60 4.04 -2.75 -6.18
CA ARG A 60 4.14 -1.32 -6.45
C ARG A 60 5.33 -0.70 -5.72
N VAL A 61 5.55 -1.09 -4.47
CA VAL A 61 6.69 -0.58 -3.69
C VAL A 61 8.00 -0.97 -4.36
N LYS A 62 8.14 -2.22 -4.77
CA LYS A 62 9.34 -2.70 -5.46
C LYS A 62 9.58 -1.97 -6.77
N LYS A 63 8.53 -1.79 -7.56
CA LYS A 63 8.63 -1.08 -8.82
C LYS A 63 9.03 0.38 -8.61
N ARG A 64 8.46 1.02 -7.60
CA ARG A 64 8.79 2.40 -7.27
C ARG A 64 10.24 2.53 -6.79
N ALA A 65 10.70 1.58 -5.98
CA ALA A 65 12.07 1.56 -5.51
C ALA A 65 13.06 1.46 -6.67
N LEU A 66 12.80 0.56 -7.62
CA LEU A 66 13.64 0.42 -8.80
C LEU A 66 13.67 1.71 -9.63
N ALA A 67 12.51 2.34 -9.81
CA ALA A 67 12.43 3.58 -10.56
C ALA A 67 13.24 4.71 -9.91
N LEU A 68 13.21 4.77 -8.58
CA LEU A 68 13.98 5.77 -7.84
C LEU A 68 15.48 5.52 -7.95
N LEU A 69 15.90 4.26 -7.90
CA LEU A 69 17.30 3.89 -8.04
C LEU A 69 17.84 4.19 -9.43
N GLU A 70 17.02 3.98 -10.45
CA GLU A 70 17.42 4.27 -11.84
C GLU A 70 17.60 5.76 -12.11
N LYS A 71 16.82 6.60 -11.43
CA LYS A 71 16.88 8.04 -11.65
C LYS A 71 18.04 8.71 -10.95
N MET A 72 18.39 8.23 -9.75
CA MET A 72 19.41 8.87 -8.93
C MET A 72 20.06 7.84 -8.02
N ASP A 73 21.36 8.03 -7.78
CA ASP A 73 22.04 7.26 -6.75
C ASP A 73 21.50 7.70 -5.40
N ARG A 74 20.82 6.79 -4.72
CA ARG A 74 20.26 7.06 -3.39
C ARG A 74 20.86 6.10 -2.38
N THR A 75 21.08 6.62 -1.18
CA THR A 75 21.44 5.75 -0.05
C THR A 75 20.19 4.96 0.35
N GLU A 76 20.40 3.87 1.10
CA GLU A 76 19.26 3.11 1.62
C GLU A 76 18.33 3.98 2.46
N GLN A 77 18.92 4.86 3.27
CA GLN A 77 18.16 5.76 4.12
C GLN A 77 17.35 6.76 3.29
N GLY A 78 17.94 7.31 2.25
CA GLY A 78 17.23 8.23 1.35
C GLY A 78 16.10 7.54 0.61
N LEU A 79 16.33 6.30 0.16
CA LEU A 79 15.32 5.51 -0.51
C LEU A 79 14.16 5.19 0.44
N TYR A 80 14.49 4.75 1.66
CA TYR A 80 13.48 4.49 2.69
C TYR A 80 12.60 5.72 2.92
N ARG A 81 13.23 6.88 3.11
CA ARG A 81 12.52 8.12 3.37
C ARG A 81 11.57 8.47 2.24
N LYS A 82 12.02 8.32 1.01
CA LYS A 82 11.21 8.64 -0.15
C LYS A 82 9.99 7.72 -0.27
N LEU A 83 10.18 6.44 -0.01
CA LEU A 83 9.09 5.48 -0.03
C LEU A 83 8.11 5.71 1.13
N ALA A 84 8.64 6.09 2.29
CA ALA A 84 7.80 6.37 3.46
C ALA A 84 6.90 7.60 3.24
N GLU A 85 7.35 8.57 2.44
CA GLU A 85 6.53 9.73 2.09
C GLU A 85 5.26 9.34 1.36
N SER A 86 5.27 8.22 0.66
CA SER A 86 4.10 7.70 -0.06
C SER A 86 3.21 6.84 0.82
N GLU A 87 3.49 6.78 2.11
CA GLU A 87 2.74 6.03 3.12
C GLU A 87 2.65 4.53 2.85
N TYR A 88 3.68 3.96 2.22
CA TYR A 88 3.77 2.52 2.05
C TYR A 88 4.07 1.85 3.41
N PRO A 89 3.58 0.63 3.63
CA PRO A 89 3.89 -0.09 4.86
C PRO A 89 5.40 -0.30 5.03
N GLU A 90 5.90 -0.10 6.25
CA GLU A 90 7.32 -0.23 6.54
C GLU A 90 7.87 -1.61 6.15
N GLU A 91 7.13 -2.66 6.43
CA GLU A 91 7.54 -4.02 6.08
C GLU A 91 7.85 -4.15 4.59
N LEU A 92 7.01 -3.56 3.74
CA LEU A 92 7.20 -3.63 2.30
C LEU A 92 8.36 -2.74 1.84
N ILE A 93 8.56 -1.60 2.50
CA ILE A 93 9.68 -0.72 2.19
C ILE A 93 11.00 -1.43 2.47
N LEU A 94 11.12 -2.04 3.65
CA LEU A 94 12.33 -2.74 4.04
C LEU A 94 12.61 -3.94 3.14
N ASP A 95 11.55 -4.61 2.70
CA ASP A 95 11.67 -5.75 1.80
C ASP A 95 12.13 -5.32 0.40
N ALA A 96 11.83 -4.10 -0.01
CA ALA A 96 12.17 -3.57 -1.33
C ALA A 96 13.58 -2.95 -1.40
N ILE A 97 14.18 -2.67 -0.25
CA ILE A 97 15.51 -2.05 -0.19
C ILE A 97 16.67 -3.09 -0.29
#